data_59fb04f980762a1f4b47ba8539b42683
#
_entry.id   59fb04f980762a1f4b47ba8539b42683
#
_cell.length_a   1.000
_cell.length_b   1.000
_cell.length_c   1.000
_cell.angle_alpha   90.00
_cell.angle_beta   90.00
_cell.angle_gamma   90.00
#
_symmetry.space_group_name_H-M   'P 1'
#
loop_
_entity.id
_entity.type
_entity.pdbx_description
1 polymer ?
#
loop_
_entity_poly.entity_id
_entity_poly.type
_entity_poly.pdbx_seq_one_letter_code
_entity_poly.pdbx_strand_id
1 'polypeptide(L)'
;MIIITAKQLKPTLRVVARCSEERNIEKLRKAGADAIVSPDLTGGMRIASAMIRPHVASFLEEMRRADSDLRVEEIPVPGGFIPKPMGALQTRGDNYILLATRERNGNWRFNPDAEYLLKPGFTLIAMATPEGRRELETLLIDMRA
;
A
#
# COMPACT_ATOMS: atom_id res chain seq x y z
N MET A 1 18.55 -0.09 21.29
CA MET A 1 18.43 -1.44 21.89
C MET A 1 17.08 -2.09 21.66
N ILE A 2 15.95 -1.43 21.81
CA ILE A 2 14.58 -2.04 21.73
C ILE A 2 14.35 -2.83 20.44
N ILE A 3 14.71 -2.29 19.25
CA ILE A 3 14.48 -2.94 17.95
C ILE A 3 15.22 -4.28 17.86
N ILE A 4 16.51 -4.28 18.21
CA ILE A 4 17.36 -5.49 18.17
C ILE A 4 16.78 -6.56 19.10
N THR A 5 16.44 -6.20 20.32
CA THR A 5 15.83 -7.11 21.29
C THR A 5 14.50 -7.68 20.80
N ALA A 6 13.63 -6.83 20.22
CA ALA A 6 12.35 -7.27 19.67
C ALA A 6 12.54 -8.28 18.54
N LYS A 7 13.48 -8.03 17.64
CA LYS A 7 13.80 -8.94 16.53
C LYS A 7 14.49 -10.23 17.00
N GLN A 8 15.29 -10.18 18.07
CA GLN A 8 15.87 -11.37 18.67
C GLN A 8 14.82 -12.27 19.32
N LEU A 9 13.84 -11.67 20.01
CA LEU A 9 12.76 -12.42 20.65
C LEU A 9 11.78 -13.00 19.64
N LYS A 10 11.47 -12.26 18.55
CA LYS A 10 10.58 -12.71 17.49
C LYS A 10 11.03 -12.14 16.14
N PRO A 11 11.81 -12.91 15.35
CA PRO A 11 12.36 -12.45 14.06
C PRO A 11 11.31 -11.99 13.05
N THR A 12 10.11 -12.56 13.09
CA THR A 12 8.98 -12.22 12.21
C THR A 12 8.20 -10.99 12.66
N LEU A 13 8.51 -10.41 13.83
CA LEU A 13 7.81 -9.23 14.33
C LEU A 13 8.06 -8.03 13.42
N ARG A 14 7.00 -7.39 12.93
CA ARG A 14 7.10 -6.13 12.20
C ARG A 14 7.36 -4.98 13.17
N VAL A 15 8.50 -4.32 13.01
CA VAL A 15 8.95 -3.22 13.88
C VAL A 15 8.92 -1.91 13.11
N VAL A 16 8.13 -0.96 13.58
CA VAL A 16 8.10 0.42 13.09
C VAL A 16 8.80 1.32 14.11
N ALA A 17 9.80 2.07 13.66
CA ALA A 17 10.59 2.95 14.51
C ALA A 17 10.34 4.42 14.20
N ARG A 18 10.22 5.23 15.25
CA ARG A 18 10.25 6.69 15.13
C ARG A 18 11.69 7.16 15.02
N CYS A 19 11.98 8.08 14.10
CA CYS A 19 13.25 8.76 13.97
C CYS A 19 13.05 10.27 13.95
N SER A 20 13.69 10.99 14.87
CA SER A 20 13.65 12.46 14.92
C SER A 20 14.83 13.10 14.19
N GLU A 21 15.92 12.35 13.97
CA GLU A 21 17.13 12.85 13.33
C GLU A 21 17.49 11.99 12.13
N GLU A 22 17.55 12.58 10.96
CA GLU A 22 17.78 11.90 9.69
C GLU A 22 19.05 11.03 9.67
N ARG A 23 20.12 11.49 10.33
CA ARG A 23 21.38 10.74 10.49
C ARG A 23 21.23 9.38 11.21
N ASN A 24 20.14 9.15 11.92
CA ASN A 24 19.87 7.92 12.65
C ASN A 24 19.02 6.91 11.84
N ILE A 25 18.50 7.28 10.67
CA ILE A 25 17.67 6.41 9.83
C ILE A 25 18.43 5.12 9.48
N GLU A 26 19.66 5.24 8.98
CA GLU A 26 20.47 4.08 8.62
C GLU A 26 20.79 3.16 9.82
N LYS A 27 20.99 3.73 11.00
CA LYS A 27 21.22 2.95 12.22
C LYS A 27 19.98 2.14 12.61
N LEU A 28 18.79 2.76 12.51
CA LEU A 28 17.52 2.08 12.80
C LEU A 28 17.22 0.98 11.79
N ARG A 29 17.52 1.20 10.50
CA ARG A 29 17.40 0.20 9.45
C ARG A 29 18.33 -0.98 9.71
N LYS A 30 19.62 -0.73 10.02
CA LYS A 30 20.59 -1.77 10.38
C LYS A 30 20.22 -2.52 11.66
N ALA A 31 19.52 -1.88 12.59
CA ALA A 31 19.00 -2.52 13.79
C ALA A 31 17.80 -3.45 13.51
N GLY A 32 17.27 -3.47 12.28
CA GLY A 32 16.19 -4.36 11.87
C GLY A 32 14.79 -3.71 11.90
N ALA A 33 14.70 -2.37 11.88
CA ALA A 33 13.40 -1.72 11.69
C ALA A 33 12.86 -1.99 10.27
N ASP A 34 11.62 -2.48 10.17
CA ASP A 34 10.94 -2.74 8.89
C ASP A 34 10.38 -1.46 8.26
N ALA A 35 10.03 -0.48 9.09
CA ALA A 35 9.66 0.86 8.66
C ALA A 35 10.18 1.91 9.64
N ILE A 36 10.49 3.09 9.10
CA ILE A 36 10.98 4.22 9.89
C ILE A 36 10.10 5.43 9.58
N VAL A 37 9.58 6.06 10.62
CA VAL A 37 8.73 7.25 10.52
C VAL A 37 9.45 8.43 11.14
N SER A 38 9.60 9.51 10.38
CA SER A 38 10.10 10.80 10.84
C SER A 38 8.94 11.79 10.89
N PRO A 39 8.40 12.10 12.09
CA PRO A 39 7.25 13.01 12.21
C PRO A 39 7.53 14.41 11.69
N ASP A 40 8.74 14.92 11.91
CA ASP A 40 9.14 16.28 11.52
C ASP A 40 9.19 16.40 10.00
N LEU A 41 9.82 15.43 9.30
CA LEU A 41 9.85 15.39 7.85
C LEU A 41 8.44 15.20 7.27
N THR A 42 7.66 14.29 7.82
CA THR A 42 6.28 14.03 7.40
C THR A 42 5.42 15.28 7.58
N GLY A 43 5.54 15.97 8.71
CA GLY A 43 4.85 17.23 9.00
C GLY A 43 5.22 18.32 7.99
N GLY A 44 6.51 18.50 7.75
CA GLY A 44 7.01 19.46 6.76
C GLY A 44 6.49 19.19 5.34
N MET A 45 6.50 17.93 4.90
CA MET A 45 5.95 17.55 3.60
C MET A 45 4.43 17.79 3.51
N ARG A 46 3.68 17.60 4.58
CA ARG A 46 2.24 17.89 4.63
C ARG A 46 1.97 19.38 4.51
N ILE A 47 2.74 20.22 5.21
CA ILE A 47 2.63 21.69 5.10
C ILE A 47 2.91 22.12 3.66
N ALA A 48 4.01 21.66 3.06
CA ALA A 48 4.36 21.97 1.68
C ALA A 48 3.27 21.51 0.70
N SER A 49 2.73 20.30 0.87
CA SER A 49 1.65 19.77 0.04
C SER A 49 0.37 20.61 0.15
N ALA A 50 0.01 21.04 1.36
CA ALA A 50 -1.16 21.89 1.59
C ALA A 50 -1.00 23.28 0.94
N MET A 51 0.22 23.80 0.87
CA MET A 51 0.50 25.07 0.19
C MET A 51 0.46 24.96 -1.34
N ILE A 52 1.03 23.88 -1.90
CA ILE A 52 1.18 23.70 -3.34
C ILE A 52 -0.07 23.08 -3.98
N ARG A 53 -0.74 22.17 -3.27
CA ARG A 53 -1.88 21.38 -3.77
C ARG A 53 -2.97 21.23 -2.68
N PRO A 54 -3.64 22.33 -2.27
CA PRO A 54 -4.57 22.30 -1.13
C PRO A 54 -5.73 21.31 -1.33
N HIS A 55 -6.29 21.23 -2.54
CA HIS A 55 -7.40 20.32 -2.83
C HIS A 55 -6.99 18.84 -2.76
N VAL A 56 -5.75 18.50 -3.20
CA VAL A 56 -5.23 17.14 -3.08
C VAL A 56 -4.99 16.78 -1.62
N ALA A 57 -4.44 17.71 -0.84
CA ALA A 57 -4.21 17.50 0.59
C ALA A 57 -5.53 17.27 1.34
N SER A 58 -6.57 18.08 1.05
CA SER A 58 -7.92 17.92 1.62
C SER A 58 -8.56 16.59 1.23
N PHE A 59 -8.46 16.20 -0.04
CA PHE A 59 -8.99 14.93 -0.54
C PHE A 59 -8.37 13.72 0.17
N LEU A 60 -7.04 13.69 0.30
CA LEU A 60 -6.34 12.61 0.99
C LEU A 60 -6.66 12.57 2.50
N GLU A 61 -6.88 13.72 3.11
CA GLU A 61 -7.31 13.80 4.52
C GLU A 61 -8.74 13.27 4.71
N GLU A 62 -9.66 13.61 3.81
CA GLU A 62 -11.03 13.11 3.83
C GLU A 62 -11.07 11.59 3.69
N MET A 63 -10.32 11.03 2.75
CA MET A 63 -10.20 9.58 2.57
C MET A 63 -9.61 8.86 3.78
N ARG A 64 -8.82 9.55 4.60
CA ARG A 64 -8.19 8.96 5.79
C ARG A 64 -9.10 8.96 7.01
N ARG A 65 -10.23 9.68 6.98
CA ARG A 65 -11.19 9.67 8.09
C ARG A 65 -11.87 8.32 8.20
N ALA A 66 -12.09 7.88 9.44
CA ALA A 66 -12.67 6.57 9.73
C ALA A 66 -14.10 6.39 9.15
N ASP A 67 -14.82 7.51 9.00
CA ASP A 67 -16.20 7.53 8.48
C ASP A 67 -16.27 7.63 6.95
N SER A 68 -15.14 7.65 6.25
CA SER A 68 -15.12 7.64 4.79
C SER A 68 -15.41 6.24 4.28
N ASP A 69 -16.45 6.09 3.46
CA ASP A 69 -16.76 4.83 2.78
C ASP A 69 -15.73 4.51 1.70
N LEU A 70 -15.00 5.51 1.20
CA LEU A 70 -14.01 5.36 0.15
C LEU A 70 -12.60 5.37 0.74
N ARG A 71 -11.81 4.31 0.47
CA ARG A 71 -10.45 4.12 0.99
C ARG A 71 -9.49 3.66 -0.09
N VAL A 72 -8.21 3.92 0.13
CA VAL A 72 -7.15 3.25 -0.63
C VAL A 72 -6.83 1.94 0.05
N GLU A 73 -7.06 0.85 -0.65
CA GLU A 73 -6.93 -0.51 -0.14
C GLU A 73 -5.78 -1.26 -0.83
N GLU A 74 -5.11 -2.09 -0.05
CA GLU A 74 -4.11 -3.05 -0.51
C GLU A 74 -4.75 -4.43 -0.59
N ILE A 75 -4.77 -5.04 -1.78
CA ILE A 75 -5.38 -6.35 -2.01
C ILE A 75 -4.31 -7.29 -2.55
N PRO A 76 -3.84 -8.25 -1.73
CA PRO A 76 -2.82 -9.18 -2.17
C PRO A 76 -3.37 -10.18 -3.19
N VAL A 77 -2.63 -10.41 -4.27
CA VAL A 77 -2.94 -11.45 -5.26
C VAL A 77 -2.58 -12.81 -4.68
N PRO A 78 -3.55 -13.74 -4.55
CA PRO A 78 -3.33 -15.03 -3.93
C PRO A 78 -2.23 -15.87 -4.62
N GLY A 79 -1.57 -16.75 -3.86
CA GLY A 79 -0.53 -17.64 -4.37
C GLY A 79 -1.02 -18.63 -5.44
N GLY A 80 -2.31 -19.03 -5.40
CA GLY A 80 -2.93 -19.90 -6.39
C GLY A 80 -3.55 -19.16 -7.58
N PHE A 81 -3.35 -17.86 -7.74
CA PHE A 81 -3.85 -17.08 -8.85
C PHE A 81 -3.16 -17.49 -10.17
N ILE A 82 -3.94 -17.76 -11.22
CA ILE A 82 -3.40 -18.02 -12.55
C ILE A 82 -3.01 -16.69 -13.20
N PRO A 83 -1.75 -16.52 -13.66
CA PRO A 83 -1.34 -15.28 -14.31
C PRO A 83 -2.27 -14.91 -15.47
N LYS A 84 -2.84 -13.69 -15.43
CA LYS A 84 -3.77 -13.17 -16.45
C LYS A 84 -3.45 -11.71 -16.78
N PRO A 85 -3.71 -11.27 -18.03
CA PRO A 85 -3.62 -9.87 -18.38
C PRO A 85 -4.65 -9.05 -17.62
N MET A 86 -4.32 -7.81 -17.28
CA MET A 86 -5.20 -6.88 -16.56
C MET A 86 -6.53 -6.64 -17.27
N GLY A 87 -6.54 -6.69 -18.62
CA GLY A 87 -7.75 -6.58 -19.41
C GLY A 87 -8.77 -7.72 -19.23
N ALA A 88 -8.33 -8.87 -18.69
CA ALA A 88 -9.21 -9.96 -18.30
C ALA A 88 -9.85 -9.74 -16.91
N LEU A 89 -9.40 -8.72 -16.17
CA LEU A 89 -9.95 -8.32 -14.88
C LEU A 89 -10.85 -7.10 -15.06
N GLN A 90 -11.92 -7.06 -14.30
CA GLN A 90 -12.71 -5.84 -14.20
C GLN A 90 -11.94 -4.85 -13.32
N THR A 91 -11.16 -3.95 -13.94
CA THR A 91 -10.29 -3.00 -13.25
C THR A 91 -11.02 -1.78 -12.71
N ARG A 92 -12.30 -1.63 -13.07
CA ARG A 92 -13.17 -0.54 -12.65
C ARG A 92 -14.58 -1.06 -12.46
N GLY A 93 -15.15 -0.83 -11.28
CA GLY A 93 -16.53 -1.12 -10.91
C GLY A 93 -17.21 0.12 -10.34
N ASP A 94 -18.45 -0.02 -9.89
CA ASP A 94 -19.18 1.07 -9.24
C ASP A 94 -18.59 1.39 -7.86
N ASN A 95 -18.01 0.39 -7.19
CA ASN A 95 -17.52 0.46 -5.82
C ASN A 95 -16.00 0.52 -5.71
N TYR A 96 -15.26 0.44 -6.84
CA TYR A 96 -13.80 0.49 -6.83
C TYR A 96 -13.21 0.95 -8.16
N ILE A 97 -11.99 1.43 -8.09
CA ILE A 97 -11.12 1.69 -9.24
C ILE A 97 -9.70 1.24 -8.90
N LEU A 98 -9.08 0.46 -9.79
CA LEU A 98 -7.69 0.08 -9.65
C LEU A 98 -6.77 1.26 -9.98
N LEU A 99 -5.81 1.53 -9.12
CA LEU A 99 -4.85 2.65 -9.26
C LEU A 99 -3.48 2.16 -9.70
N ALA A 100 -3.00 1.06 -9.10
CA ALA A 100 -1.67 0.56 -9.32
C ALA A 100 -1.55 -0.92 -8.95
N THR A 101 -0.43 -1.52 -9.39
CA THR A 101 0.04 -2.81 -8.87
C THR A 101 1.43 -2.64 -8.27
N ARG A 102 1.74 -3.44 -7.26
CA ARG A 102 3.07 -3.56 -6.70
C ARG A 102 3.57 -4.98 -6.92
N GLU A 103 4.71 -5.11 -7.56
CA GLU A 103 5.37 -6.40 -7.82
C GLU A 103 6.07 -6.93 -6.57
N ARG A 104 6.43 -8.22 -6.58
CA ARG A 104 7.19 -8.86 -5.48
C ARG A 104 8.55 -8.20 -5.21
N ASN A 105 9.20 -7.68 -6.24
CA ASN A 105 10.47 -6.96 -6.16
C ASN A 105 10.34 -5.54 -5.59
N GLY A 106 9.09 -5.10 -5.31
CA GLY A 106 8.79 -3.79 -4.78
C GLY A 106 8.52 -2.71 -5.82
N ASN A 107 8.65 -3.02 -7.13
CA ASN A 107 8.37 -2.07 -8.20
C ASN A 107 6.88 -1.74 -8.26
N TRP A 108 6.60 -0.50 -8.63
CA TRP A 108 5.25 0.02 -8.85
C TRP A 108 4.92 0.12 -10.33
N ARG A 109 3.74 -0.32 -10.70
CA ARG A 109 3.13 -0.06 -12.00
C ARG A 109 1.84 0.72 -11.78
N PHE A 110 1.85 2.00 -12.09
CA PHE A 110 0.67 2.87 -12.01
C PHE A 110 -0.17 2.70 -13.27
N ASN A 111 -1.50 2.65 -13.09
CA ASN A 111 -2.46 2.50 -14.17
C ASN A 111 -2.02 1.43 -15.19
N PRO A 112 -1.87 0.16 -14.78
CA PRO A 112 -1.39 -0.90 -15.65
C PRO A 112 -2.31 -1.04 -16.86
N ASP A 113 -1.71 -1.18 -18.05
CA ASP A 113 -2.46 -1.40 -19.29
C ASP A 113 -3.13 -2.79 -19.32
N ALA A 114 -4.01 -2.98 -20.30
CA ALA A 114 -4.78 -4.22 -20.43
C ALA A 114 -3.91 -5.46 -20.66
N GLU A 115 -2.73 -5.30 -21.24
CA GLU A 115 -1.81 -6.39 -21.56
C GLU A 115 -0.88 -6.72 -20.39
N TYR A 116 -0.80 -5.85 -19.37
CA TYR A 116 0.03 -6.09 -18.20
C TYR A 116 -0.37 -7.34 -17.46
N LEU A 117 0.57 -8.26 -17.28
CA LEU A 117 0.33 -9.58 -16.70
C LEU A 117 0.34 -9.52 -15.16
N LEU A 118 -0.83 -9.69 -14.55
CA LEU A 118 -0.95 -9.87 -13.11
C LEU A 118 -0.48 -11.27 -12.70
N LYS A 119 0.31 -11.35 -11.64
CA LYS A 119 0.93 -12.60 -11.16
C LYS A 119 0.68 -12.82 -9.67
N PRO A 120 0.74 -14.09 -9.21
CA PRO A 120 0.67 -14.41 -7.79
C PRO A 120 1.70 -13.64 -6.97
N GLY A 121 1.28 -13.14 -5.79
CA GLY A 121 2.14 -12.41 -4.86
C GLY A 121 2.40 -10.95 -5.24
N PHE A 122 1.74 -10.44 -6.27
CA PHE A 122 1.59 -8.99 -6.48
C PHE A 122 0.57 -8.43 -5.48
N THR A 123 0.54 -7.12 -5.34
CA THR A 123 -0.47 -6.41 -4.56
C THR A 123 -1.17 -5.40 -5.45
N LEU A 124 -2.48 -5.45 -5.49
CA LEU A 124 -3.30 -4.42 -6.13
C LEU A 124 -3.49 -3.25 -5.17
N ILE A 125 -3.44 -2.04 -5.69
CA ILE A 125 -3.82 -0.82 -4.97
C ILE A 125 -5.06 -0.28 -5.66
N ALA A 126 -6.14 -0.23 -4.92
CA ALA A 126 -7.42 0.25 -5.40
C ALA A 126 -7.98 1.33 -4.50
N MET A 127 -8.70 2.27 -5.07
CA MET A 127 -9.62 3.11 -4.33
C MET A 127 -10.95 2.38 -4.31
N ALA A 128 -11.43 2.02 -3.14
CA ALA A 128 -12.60 1.15 -2.99
C ALA A 128 -13.42 1.47 -1.74
N THR A 129 -14.72 1.18 -1.82
CA THR A 129 -15.56 1.02 -0.64
C THR A 129 -15.30 -0.35 0.00
N PRO A 130 -15.81 -0.62 1.22
CA PRO A 130 -15.74 -1.95 1.84
C PRO A 130 -16.35 -3.05 0.96
N GLU A 131 -17.39 -2.74 0.21
CA GLU A 131 -18.03 -3.64 -0.77
C GLU A 131 -17.10 -3.87 -1.96
N GLY A 132 -16.54 -2.82 -2.55
CA GLY A 132 -15.62 -2.90 -3.68
C GLY A 132 -14.35 -3.68 -3.36
N ARG A 133 -13.85 -3.58 -2.12
CA ARG A 133 -12.76 -4.44 -1.66
C ARG A 133 -13.13 -5.93 -1.72
N ARG A 134 -14.32 -6.29 -1.19
CA ARG A 134 -14.81 -7.69 -1.23
C ARG A 134 -15.01 -8.19 -2.65
N GLU A 135 -15.55 -7.35 -3.54
CA GLU A 135 -15.69 -7.66 -4.96
C GLU A 135 -14.34 -8.00 -5.59
N LEU A 136 -13.30 -7.18 -5.36
CA LEU A 136 -11.95 -7.43 -5.87
C LEU A 136 -11.32 -8.69 -5.29
N GLU A 137 -11.47 -8.92 -3.99
CA GLU A 137 -10.98 -10.14 -3.34
C GLU A 137 -11.66 -11.39 -3.93
N THR A 138 -12.97 -11.34 -4.17
CA THR A 138 -13.75 -12.43 -4.79
C THR A 138 -13.29 -12.68 -6.24
N LEU A 139 -13.14 -11.63 -7.04
CA LEU A 139 -12.61 -11.74 -8.40
C LEU A 139 -11.25 -12.45 -8.46
N LEU A 140 -10.35 -12.14 -7.53
CA LEU A 140 -9.03 -12.77 -7.46
C LEU A 140 -9.11 -14.23 -6.99
N ILE A 141 -10.11 -14.58 -6.17
CA ILE A 141 -10.33 -15.95 -5.68
C ILE A 141 -10.95 -16.81 -6.78
N ASP A 142 -11.95 -16.32 -7.49
CA ASP A 142 -12.63 -17.04 -8.58
C ASP A 142 -11.71 -17.32 -9.78
N MET A 143 -10.59 -16.61 -9.85
CA MET A 143 -9.54 -16.79 -10.87
C MET A 143 -8.39 -17.71 -10.41
N ARG A 144 -8.60 -18.48 -9.36
CA ARG A 144 -7.65 -19.55 -8.95
C ARG A 144 -7.79 -20.77 -9.88
N ALA A 145 -6.74 -21.61 -9.88
CA ALA A 145 -6.74 -22.89 -10.56
C ALA A 145 -7.70 -23.86 -9.88
#